data_4236cbbce5c07b3c4b954ef38c4eadc3
#
_entry.id   4236cbbce5c07b3c4b954ef38c4eadc3
#
_cell.length_a   1.000
_cell.length_b   1.000
_cell.length_c   1.000
_cell.angle_alpha   90.00
_cell.angle_beta   90.00
_cell.angle_gamma   90.00
#
_symmetry.space_group_name_H-M   'P 1'
#
loop_
_entity.id
_entity.type
_entity.pdbx_description
1 polymer ?
#
loop_
_entity_poly.entity_id
_entity_poly.type
_entity_poly.pdbx_seq_one_letter_code
_entity_poly.pdbx_strand_id
1 'polypeptide(L)'
;PKQVYGHGFLLNRGQKESKSLGNVTDPNVLAEQFGVDALRYFLMREIAFGQDGSYSAEAIVTRANAELANSFGNLAQRTLSMIAKNLDGVLGEYRPEGDDKALLTTVQDACREAFPEQFEKLAFSVGIDAWMKAVYACNQYVDEQAPWALKKTDPERMRTVLQTLFIVLRDLAIAIQPVIPEKSGHLLTMLGIAEDARTYEDMADEGWYGALIATGYRVEPPTPLFPRLEMPETAEAS
;
A
#
# COMPACT_ATOMS: atom_id res chain seq x y z
N PRO A 1 25.98 -17.53 8.23
CA PRO A 1 25.28 -16.26 8.36
C PRO A 1 26.08 -15.29 9.24
N LYS A 2 25.95 -13.99 9.00
CA LYS A 2 26.56 -12.96 9.86
C LYS A 2 25.79 -12.78 11.17
N GLN A 3 24.47 -13.01 11.12
CA GLN A 3 23.57 -12.89 12.25
C GLN A 3 22.45 -13.92 12.14
N VAL A 4 21.92 -14.35 13.28
CA VAL A 4 20.74 -15.21 13.40
C VAL A 4 19.78 -14.54 14.36
N TYR A 5 18.53 -14.37 13.92
CA TYR A 5 17.48 -13.78 14.72
C TYR A 5 16.43 -14.84 15.04
N GLY A 6 16.01 -14.89 16.32
CA GLY A 6 14.86 -15.67 16.74
C GLY A 6 13.61 -14.77 16.79
N HIS A 7 12.52 -15.21 16.20
CA HIS A 7 11.22 -14.58 16.37
C HIS A 7 10.35 -15.40 17.32
N GLY A 8 9.27 -14.80 17.84
CA GLY A 8 8.29 -15.46 18.70
C GLY A 8 7.45 -16.52 17.95
N PHE A 9 6.65 -17.26 18.68
CA PHE A 9 5.76 -18.27 18.09
C PHE A 9 4.56 -17.61 17.40
N LEU A 10 4.12 -18.24 16.34
CA LEU A 10 2.83 -17.95 15.73
C LEU A 10 1.78 -18.88 16.33
N LEU A 11 0.77 -18.28 16.95
CA LEU A 11 -0.31 -19.00 17.64
C LEU A 11 -1.57 -18.97 16.79
N ASN A 12 -2.25 -20.09 16.67
CA ASN A 12 -3.57 -20.16 16.04
C ASN A 12 -4.64 -19.87 17.11
N ARG A 13 -5.34 -18.74 17.00
CA ARG A 13 -6.33 -18.25 17.99
C ARG A 13 -5.81 -18.32 19.44
N GLY A 14 -4.53 -17.91 19.63
CA GLY A 14 -3.88 -17.92 20.94
C GLY A 14 -3.39 -19.29 21.44
N GLN A 15 -3.55 -20.35 20.64
CA GLN A 15 -3.08 -21.70 20.99
C GLN A 15 -1.84 -22.07 20.17
N LYS A 16 -0.89 -22.75 20.83
CA LYS A 16 0.27 -23.30 20.14
C LYS A 16 -0.17 -24.40 19.18
N GLU A 17 0.28 -24.29 17.95
CA GLU A 17 0.05 -25.34 16.96
C GLU A 17 0.89 -26.59 17.26
N SER A 18 0.28 -27.75 17.16
CA SER A 18 0.98 -29.01 17.25
C SER A 18 0.31 -30.09 16.38
N LYS A 19 1.13 -30.97 15.79
CA LYS A 19 0.65 -32.10 14.99
C LYS A 19 -0.27 -33.03 15.80
N SER A 20 -0.01 -33.19 17.10
CA SER A 20 -0.79 -34.02 17.99
C SER A 20 -2.19 -33.44 18.31
N LEU A 21 -2.35 -32.13 18.20
CA LEU A 21 -3.64 -31.45 18.37
C LEU A 21 -4.42 -31.30 17.06
N GLY A 22 -3.80 -31.63 15.93
CA GLY A 22 -4.43 -31.50 14.61
C GLY A 22 -4.73 -30.05 14.19
N ASN A 23 -4.14 -29.05 14.87
CA ASN A 23 -4.40 -27.63 14.64
C ASN A 23 -3.28 -26.92 13.88
N VAL A 24 -2.44 -27.68 13.18
CA VAL A 24 -1.36 -27.11 12.35
C VAL A 24 -1.96 -26.55 11.07
N THR A 25 -1.71 -25.28 10.82
CA THR A 25 -2.17 -24.59 9.60
C THR A 25 -1.09 -24.66 8.54
N ASP A 26 -1.47 -25.06 7.33
CA ASP A 26 -0.59 -24.95 6.16
C ASP A 26 -0.59 -23.50 5.65
N PRO A 27 0.56 -22.82 5.61
CA PRO A 27 0.64 -21.44 5.11
C PRO A 27 0.25 -21.33 3.63
N ASN A 28 0.37 -22.39 2.84
CA ASN A 28 -0.07 -22.37 1.44
C ASN A 28 -1.61 -22.28 1.35
N VAL A 29 -2.33 -22.99 2.22
CA VAL A 29 -3.79 -22.90 2.29
C VAL A 29 -4.23 -21.49 2.66
N LEU A 30 -3.56 -20.83 3.62
CA LEU A 30 -3.84 -19.43 3.95
C LEU A 30 -3.54 -18.49 2.77
N ALA A 31 -2.44 -18.74 2.06
CA ALA A 31 -2.06 -17.93 0.92
C ALA A 31 -3.02 -18.09 -0.27
N GLU A 32 -3.53 -19.31 -0.52
CA GLU A 32 -4.57 -19.57 -1.52
C GLU A 32 -5.89 -18.90 -1.14
N GLN A 33 -6.24 -18.90 0.13
CA GLN A 33 -7.51 -18.38 0.64
C GLN A 33 -7.57 -16.85 0.67
N PHE A 34 -6.51 -16.20 1.16
CA PHE A 34 -6.49 -14.74 1.39
C PHE A 34 -5.62 -13.97 0.39
N GLY A 35 -4.83 -14.68 -0.39
CA GLY A 35 -3.79 -14.10 -1.23
C GLY A 35 -2.46 -13.90 -0.48
N VAL A 36 -1.36 -14.06 -1.19
CA VAL A 36 0.00 -13.98 -0.62
C VAL A 36 0.25 -12.62 0.01
N ASP A 37 -0.11 -11.54 -0.67
CA ASP A 37 0.16 -10.17 -0.20
C ASP A 37 -0.63 -9.82 1.07
N ALA A 38 -1.89 -10.24 1.17
CA ALA A 38 -2.69 -10.00 2.37
C ALA A 38 -2.15 -10.78 3.58
N LEU A 39 -1.73 -12.02 3.37
CA LEU A 39 -1.12 -12.84 4.43
C LEU A 39 0.22 -12.26 4.88
N ARG A 40 1.11 -11.86 3.95
CA ARG A 40 2.39 -11.21 4.26
C ARG A 40 2.18 -9.93 5.03
N TYR A 41 1.26 -9.08 4.55
CA TYR A 41 0.91 -7.84 5.23
C TYR A 41 0.44 -8.07 6.66
N PHE A 42 -0.49 -9.01 6.86
CA PHE A 42 -0.99 -9.36 8.19
C PHE A 42 0.14 -9.79 9.12
N LEU A 43 0.98 -10.75 8.71
CA LEU A 43 2.06 -11.28 9.54
C LEU A 43 3.08 -10.21 9.94
N MET A 44 3.46 -9.33 9.02
CA MET A 44 4.44 -8.27 9.28
C MET A 44 3.82 -7.07 10.02
N ARG A 45 2.51 -6.86 9.93
CA ARG A 45 1.79 -5.74 10.53
C ARG A 45 1.31 -6.03 11.94
N GLU A 46 0.79 -7.25 12.17
CA GLU A 46 0.13 -7.61 13.43
C GLU A 46 1.12 -8.11 14.48
N ILE A 47 2.17 -8.81 14.05
CA ILE A 47 3.08 -9.52 14.93
C ILE A 47 4.34 -8.69 15.16
N ALA A 48 4.53 -8.20 16.37
CA ALA A 48 5.77 -7.53 16.75
C ALA A 48 6.94 -8.53 16.75
N PHE A 49 8.04 -8.19 16.08
CA PHE A 49 9.22 -9.07 16.01
C PHE A 49 9.75 -9.39 17.39
N GLY A 50 10.04 -10.67 17.64
CA GLY A 50 10.55 -11.17 18.93
C GLY A 50 9.47 -11.45 19.98
N GLN A 51 8.21 -11.20 19.67
CA GLN A 51 7.06 -11.53 20.54
C GLN A 51 6.20 -12.62 19.88
N ASP A 52 5.46 -13.37 20.69
CA ASP A 52 4.47 -14.31 20.19
C ASP A 52 3.31 -13.52 19.57
N GLY A 53 2.82 -14.01 18.45
CA GLY A 53 1.68 -13.41 17.74
C GLY A 53 0.57 -14.43 17.55
N SER A 54 -0.66 -13.94 17.43
CA SER A 54 -1.82 -14.78 17.15
C SER A 54 -2.46 -14.39 15.83
N TYR A 55 -2.90 -15.37 15.06
CA TYR A 55 -3.65 -15.15 13.84
C TYR A 55 -5.02 -15.86 13.90
N SER A 56 -5.94 -15.33 13.12
CA SER A 56 -7.21 -15.96 12.79
C SER A 56 -7.68 -15.47 11.43
N ALA A 57 -8.57 -16.20 10.79
CA ALA A 57 -9.19 -15.78 9.52
C ALA A 57 -9.85 -14.41 9.66
N GLU A 58 -10.57 -14.17 10.77
CA GLU A 58 -11.20 -12.88 11.05
C GLU A 58 -10.21 -11.73 11.15
N ALA A 59 -9.08 -11.95 11.82
CA ALA A 59 -8.04 -10.93 11.98
C ALA A 59 -7.40 -10.59 10.62
N ILE A 60 -7.09 -11.60 9.80
CA ILE A 60 -6.54 -11.42 8.46
C ILE A 60 -7.52 -10.62 7.58
N VAL A 61 -8.78 -11.06 7.50
CA VAL A 61 -9.83 -10.41 6.68
C VAL A 61 -10.08 -8.97 7.14
N THR A 62 -10.20 -8.76 8.46
CA THR A 62 -10.46 -7.43 9.02
C THR A 62 -9.31 -6.47 8.71
N ARG A 63 -8.07 -6.89 8.92
CA ARG A 63 -6.88 -6.07 8.68
C ARG A 63 -6.72 -5.75 7.19
N ALA A 64 -6.77 -6.76 6.33
CA ALA A 64 -6.63 -6.59 4.89
C ALA A 64 -7.73 -5.68 4.31
N ASN A 65 -8.97 -5.86 4.73
CA ASN A 65 -10.06 -5.02 4.26
C ASN A 65 -9.94 -3.57 4.74
N ALA A 66 -9.58 -3.35 6.01
CA ALA A 66 -9.47 -2.00 6.55
C ALA A 66 -8.30 -1.21 5.93
N GLU A 67 -7.12 -1.78 5.93
CA GLU A 67 -5.89 -1.06 5.58
C GLU A 67 -5.53 -1.20 4.09
N LEU A 68 -5.64 -2.39 3.49
CA LEU A 68 -5.30 -2.60 2.10
C LEU A 68 -6.45 -2.24 1.15
N ALA A 69 -7.65 -2.81 1.32
CA ALA A 69 -8.74 -2.57 0.39
C ALA A 69 -9.35 -1.18 0.56
N ASN A 70 -9.79 -0.83 1.80
CA ASN A 70 -10.55 0.40 2.04
C ASN A 70 -9.67 1.66 2.17
N SER A 71 -8.38 1.53 2.53
CA SER A 71 -7.49 2.68 2.64
C SER A 71 -6.59 2.82 1.42
N PHE A 72 -5.57 1.97 1.27
CA PHE A 72 -4.59 2.10 0.19
C PHE A 72 -5.17 1.79 -1.20
N GLY A 73 -5.90 0.69 -1.33
CA GLY A 73 -6.52 0.29 -2.60
C GLY A 73 -7.57 1.31 -3.08
N ASN A 74 -8.40 1.82 -2.16
CA ASN A 74 -9.38 2.85 -2.48
C ASN A 74 -8.73 4.18 -2.86
N LEU A 75 -7.64 4.58 -2.18
CA LEU A 75 -6.86 5.77 -2.54
C LEU A 75 -6.36 5.67 -3.99
N ALA A 76 -5.71 4.56 -4.34
CA ALA A 76 -5.21 4.32 -5.69
C ALA A 76 -6.36 4.31 -6.73
N GLN A 77 -7.42 3.56 -6.45
CA GLN A 77 -8.58 3.43 -7.32
C GLN A 77 -9.26 4.78 -7.58
N ARG A 78 -9.52 5.57 -6.54
CA ARG A 78 -10.16 6.89 -6.66
C ARG A 78 -9.29 7.86 -7.45
N THR A 79 -7.99 7.92 -7.14
CA THR A 79 -7.05 8.83 -7.81
C THR A 79 -6.95 8.53 -9.29
N LEU A 80 -6.63 7.28 -9.66
CA LEU A 80 -6.46 6.91 -11.06
C LEU A 80 -7.77 7.00 -11.86
N SER A 81 -8.91 6.62 -11.25
CA SER A 81 -10.23 6.79 -11.89
C SER A 81 -10.57 8.25 -12.18
N MET A 82 -10.24 9.17 -11.24
CA MET A 82 -10.47 10.60 -11.46
C MET A 82 -9.56 11.16 -12.54
N ILE A 83 -8.29 10.76 -12.58
CA ILE A 83 -7.36 11.16 -13.64
C ILE A 83 -7.87 10.66 -15.01
N ALA A 84 -8.19 9.38 -15.14
CA ALA A 84 -8.70 8.81 -16.38
C ALA A 84 -9.98 9.51 -16.85
N LYS A 85 -10.95 9.74 -15.94
CA LYS A 85 -12.27 10.31 -16.26
C LYS A 85 -12.29 11.82 -16.49
N ASN A 86 -11.49 12.58 -15.73
CA ASN A 86 -11.61 14.04 -15.68
C ASN A 86 -10.49 14.77 -16.40
N LEU A 87 -9.37 14.07 -16.65
CA LEU A 87 -8.21 14.59 -17.33
C LEU A 87 -7.88 13.81 -18.62
N ASP A 88 -8.78 12.92 -19.05
CA ASP A 88 -8.55 12.00 -20.18
C ASP A 88 -7.23 11.22 -20.06
N GLY A 89 -6.83 10.91 -18.82
CA GLY A 89 -5.57 10.26 -18.48
C GLY A 89 -4.32 11.15 -18.60
N VAL A 90 -4.45 12.41 -18.97
CA VAL A 90 -3.32 13.32 -19.22
C VAL A 90 -2.93 14.09 -17.96
N LEU A 91 -1.71 13.89 -17.48
CA LEU A 91 -1.23 14.52 -16.25
C LEU A 91 -0.80 15.99 -16.47
N GLY A 92 0.07 16.28 -17.44
CA GLY A 92 0.56 17.63 -17.74
C GLY A 92 1.59 18.18 -16.75
N GLU A 93 1.93 19.47 -16.89
CA GLU A 93 2.90 20.14 -16.02
C GLU A 93 2.40 20.19 -14.57
N TYR A 94 3.30 19.95 -13.61
CA TYR A 94 2.98 19.92 -12.18
C TYR A 94 3.46 21.19 -11.47
N ARG A 95 2.54 21.86 -10.78
CA ARG A 95 2.80 23.11 -10.03
C ARG A 95 2.22 23.02 -8.62
N PRO A 96 2.96 22.37 -7.67
CA PRO A 96 2.46 22.15 -6.31
C PRO A 96 2.39 23.46 -5.51
N GLU A 97 1.34 23.56 -4.70
CA GLU A 97 1.11 24.61 -3.72
C GLU A 97 1.46 24.15 -2.28
N GLY A 98 1.09 24.94 -1.26
CA GLY A 98 1.47 24.69 0.12
C GLY A 98 1.09 23.29 0.65
N ASP A 99 -0.19 22.93 0.57
CA ASP A 99 -0.70 21.65 1.08
C ASP A 99 -0.17 20.45 0.27
N ASP A 100 0.04 20.64 -1.04
CA ASP A 100 0.63 19.60 -1.91
C ASP A 100 2.05 19.28 -1.48
N LYS A 101 2.85 20.32 -1.21
CA LYS A 101 4.24 20.18 -0.75
C LYS A 101 4.29 19.55 0.64
N ALA A 102 3.36 19.91 1.53
CA ALA A 102 3.27 19.32 2.86
C ALA A 102 2.97 17.80 2.78
N LEU A 103 2.05 17.39 1.91
CA LEU A 103 1.76 15.98 1.69
C LEU A 103 2.95 15.23 1.08
N LEU A 104 3.60 15.82 0.05
CA LEU A 104 4.81 15.23 -0.54
C LEU A 104 5.88 14.97 0.52
N THR A 105 6.18 15.96 1.38
CA THR A 105 7.15 15.82 2.48
C THR A 105 6.72 14.70 3.44
N THR A 106 5.46 14.70 3.88
CA THR A 106 4.94 13.66 4.80
C THR A 106 5.13 12.25 4.25
N VAL A 107 4.85 12.04 2.95
CA VAL A 107 5.00 10.73 2.31
C VAL A 107 6.49 10.39 2.11
N GLN A 108 7.31 11.35 1.72
CA GLN A 108 8.74 11.15 1.55
C GLN A 108 9.42 10.76 2.87
N ASP A 109 9.15 11.47 3.96
CA ASP A 109 9.68 11.16 5.30
C ASP A 109 9.28 9.74 5.74
N ALA A 110 8.01 9.37 5.52
CA ALA A 110 7.52 8.04 5.87
C ALA A 110 8.17 6.94 5.02
N CYS A 111 8.23 7.11 3.69
CA CYS A 111 8.66 6.08 2.75
C CYS A 111 10.18 5.96 2.62
N ARG A 112 10.91 7.08 2.66
CA ARG A 112 12.36 7.10 2.42
C ARG A 112 13.18 7.03 3.69
N GLU A 113 12.61 7.40 4.85
CA GLU A 113 13.32 7.44 6.14
C GLU A 113 12.71 6.48 7.15
N ALA A 114 11.49 6.75 7.62
CA ALA A 114 10.92 6.01 8.74
C ALA A 114 10.67 4.52 8.44
N PHE A 115 10.14 4.19 7.27
CA PHE A 115 9.87 2.80 6.89
C PHE A 115 11.17 1.97 6.79
N PRO A 116 12.18 2.33 5.98
CA PRO A 116 13.40 1.54 5.86
C PRO A 116 14.19 1.48 7.18
N GLU A 117 14.27 2.56 7.94
CA GLU A 117 14.94 2.57 9.26
C GLU A 117 14.35 1.52 10.20
N GLN A 118 13.05 1.40 10.26
CA GLN A 118 12.39 0.41 11.11
C GLN A 118 12.54 -1.02 10.56
N PHE A 119 12.56 -1.19 9.25
CA PHE A 119 12.82 -2.50 8.64
C PHE A 119 14.24 -2.99 8.90
N GLU A 120 15.25 -2.12 8.85
CA GLU A 120 16.63 -2.46 9.25
C GLU A 120 16.72 -2.93 10.71
N LYS A 121 15.89 -2.36 11.58
CA LYS A 121 15.79 -2.77 13.01
C LYS A 121 14.90 -4.00 13.22
N LEU A 122 14.35 -4.60 12.16
CA LEU A 122 13.35 -5.68 12.20
C LEU A 122 12.04 -5.30 12.92
N ALA A 123 11.77 -4.00 13.08
CA ALA A 123 10.55 -3.47 13.66
C ALA A 123 9.47 -3.30 12.57
N PHE A 124 9.15 -4.38 11.86
CA PHE A 124 8.29 -4.37 10.66
C PHE A 124 6.93 -3.71 10.91
N SER A 125 6.26 -4.06 12.00
CA SER A 125 4.96 -3.49 12.36
C SER A 125 5.03 -1.97 12.55
N VAL A 126 6.13 -1.45 13.12
CA VAL A 126 6.35 -0.01 13.30
C VAL A 126 6.61 0.69 11.97
N GLY A 127 7.42 0.08 11.09
CA GLY A 127 7.65 0.60 9.74
C GLY A 127 6.36 0.66 8.93
N ILE A 128 5.56 -0.41 8.95
CA ILE A 128 4.26 -0.43 8.27
C ILE A 128 3.29 0.60 8.88
N ASP A 129 3.35 0.85 10.19
CA ASP A 129 2.55 1.91 10.83
C ASP A 129 2.92 3.30 10.32
N ALA A 130 4.21 3.59 10.14
CA ALA A 130 4.66 4.84 9.54
C ALA A 130 4.15 5.00 8.09
N TRP A 131 4.22 3.94 7.29
CA TRP A 131 3.67 3.91 5.94
C TRP A 131 2.15 4.11 5.93
N MET A 132 1.40 3.45 6.82
CA MET A 132 -0.05 3.62 6.92
C MET A 132 -0.47 5.02 7.34
N LYS A 133 0.30 5.70 8.21
CA LYS A 133 0.07 7.12 8.54
C LYS A 133 0.17 8.00 7.29
N ALA A 134 1.12 7.74 6.40
CA ALA A 134 1.21 8.45 5.12
C ALA A 134 0.00 8.14 4.21
N VAL A 135 -0.46 6.89 4.14
CA VAL A 135 -1.69 6.52 3.42
C VAL A 135 -2.91 7.27 3.97
N TYR A 136 -3.04 7.36 5.30
CA TYR A 136 -4.14 8.12 5.92
C TYR A 136 -4.04 9.62 5.64
N ALA A 137 -2.83 10.20 5.66
CA ALA A 137 -2.62 11.60 5.29
C ALA A 137 -3.04 11.87 3.83
N CYS A 138 -2.75 10.93 2.90
CA CYS A 138 -3.22 11.03 1.53
C CYS A 138 -4.75 10.97 1.43
N ASN A 139 -5.41 10.09 2.16
CA ASN A 139 -6.89 10.02 2.18
C ASN A 139 -7.50 11.30 2.76
N GLN A 140 -6.95 11.81 3.87
CA GLN A 140 -7.36 13.09 4.44
C GLN A 140 -7.21 14.23 3.44
N TYR A 141 -6.07 14.32 2.76
CA TYR A 141 -5.83 15.31 1.72
C TYR A 141 -6.86 15.22 0.57
N VAL A 142 -7.21 14.01 0.12
CA VAL A 142 -8.28 13.83 -0.88
C VAL A 142 -9.59 14.42 -0.40
N ASP A 143 -9.97 14.19 0.86
CA ASP A 143 -11.24 14.65 1.42
C ASP A 143 -11.24 16.16 1.65
N GLU A 144 -10.13 16.75 2.10
CA GLU A 144 -9.97 18.19 2.30
C GLU A 144 -9.94 18.98 0.99
N GLN A 145 -9.18 18.50 -0.02
CA GLN A 145 -9.08 19.15 -1.33
C GLN A 145 -10.30 18.91 -2.21
N ALA A 146 -11.09 17.87 -1.94
CA ALA A 146 -12.34 17.54 -2.62
C ALA A 146 -12.28 17.68 -4.15
N PRO A 147 -11.39 16.96 -4.87
CA PRO A 147 -11.14 17.15 -6.31
C PRO A 147 -12.42 16.97 -7.16
N TRP A 148 -13.40 16.22 -6.69
CA TRP A 148 -14.71 16.09 -7.35
C TRP A 148 -15.50 17.39 -7.37
N ALA A 149 -15.35 18.25 -6.37
CA ALA A 149 -15.98 19.58 -6.33
C ALA A 149 -15.23 20.57 -7.22
N LEU A 150 -13.88 20.52 -7.20
CA LEU A 150 -13.01 21.38 -8.00
C LEU A 150 -13.23 21.23 -9.51
N LYS A 151 -13.71 20.09 -9.98
CA LYS A 151 -13.98 19.89 -11.42
C LYS A 151 -14.78 21.01 -12.07
N LYS A 152 -15.70 21.63 -11.33
CA LYS A 152 -16.57 22.70 -11.84
C LYS A 152 -16.09 24.10 -11.49
N THR A 153 -15.39 24.26 -10.39
CA THR A 153 -15.01 25.56 -9.81
C THR A 153 -13.59 25.96 -10.14
N ASP A 154 -12.65 24.99 -10.12
CA ASP A 154 -11.22 25.21 -10.40
C ASP A 154 -10.59 23.92 -10.99
N PRO A 155 -10.75 23.68 -12.30
CA PRO A 155 -10.19 22.48 -12.95
C PRO A 155 -8.68 22.39 -12.89
N GLU A 156 -7.96 23.52 -12.86
CA GLU A 156 -6.49 23.51 -12.75
C GLU A 156 -6.04 23.08 -11.35
N ARG A 157 -6.71 23.55 -10.31
CA ARG A 157 -6.45 23.06 -8.94
C ARG A 157 -6.78 21.56 -8.82
N MET A 158 -7.91 21.11 -9.39
CA MET A 158 -8.23 19.69 -9.45
C MET A 158 -7.09 18.88 -10.09
N ARG A 159 -6.54 19.35 -11.20
CA ARG A 159 -5.40 18.72 -11.89
C ARG A 159 -4.20 18.59 -10.94
N THR A 160 -3.81 19.67 -10.29
CA THR A 160 -2.67 19.70 -9.35
C THR A 160 -2.87 18.72 -8.19
N VAL A 161 -4.07 18.69 -7.60
CA VAL A 161 -4.42 17.75 -6.52
C VAL A 161 -4.26 16.29 -6.99
N LEU A 162 -4.77 15.95 -8.17
CA LEU A 162 -4.69 14.59 -8.72
C LEU A 162 -3.26 14.21 -9.09
N GLN A 163 -2.45 15.16 -9.57
CA GLN A 163 -1.03 14.96 -9.84
C GLN A 163 -0.24 14.71 -8.55
N THR A 164 -0.52 15.47 -7.48
CA THR A 164 0.08 15.27 -6.17
C THR A 164 -0.17 13.84 -5.67
N LEU A 165 -1.43 13.40 -5.74
CA LEU A 165 -1.82 12.03 -5.36
C LEU A 165 -1.16 10.97 -6.24
N PHE A 166 -1.04 11.20 -7.53
CA PHE A 166 -0.34 10.30 -8.44
C PHE A 166 1.15 10.15 -8.08
N ILE A 167 1.79 11.26 -7.73
CA ILE A 167 3.22 11.27 -7.34
C ILE A 167 3.43 10.49 -6.05
N VAL A 168 2.64 10.75 -5.01
CA VAL A 168 2.79 10.06 -3.72
C VAL A 168 2.43 8.57 -3.80
N LEU A 169 1.52 8.17 -4.68
CA LEU A 169 1.20 6.74 -4.91
C LEU A 169 2.40 5.95 -5.40
N ARG A 170 3.29 6.54 -6.23
CA ARG A 170 4.54 5.89 -6.62
C ARG A 170 5.43 5.60 -5.41
N ASP A 171 5.71 6.59 -4.58
CA ASP A 171 6.59 6.42 -3.42
C ASP A 171 6.00 5.44 -2.40
N LEU A 172 4.69 5.52 -2.14
CA LEU A 172 3.97 4.54 -1.31
C LEU A 172 4.09 3.11 -1.86
N ALA A 173 3.94 2.95 -3.19
CA ALA A 173 4.02 1.64 -3.83
C ALA A 173 5.44 1.08 -3.82
N ILE A 174 6.47 1.89 -4.08
CA ILE A 174 7.88 1.46 -4.03
C ILE A 174 8.24 1.04 -2.60
N ALA A 175 7.90 1.86 -1.60
CA ALA A 175 8.26 1.58 -0.21
C ALA A 175 7.69 0.25 0.29
N ILE A 176 6.46 -0.08 -0.07
CA ILE A 176 5.75 -1.26 0.46
C ILE A 176 6.03 -2.57 -0.29
N GLN A 177 6.78 -2.55 -1.41
CA GLN A 177 7.10 -3.76 -2.20
C GLN A 177 7.63 -4.94 -1.37
N PRO A 178 8.50 -4.76 -0.34
CA PRO A 178 8.95 -5.89 0.47
C PRO A 178 7.82 -6.62 1.20
N VAL A 179 6.69 -5.96 1.43
CA VAL A 179 5.54 -6.49 2.18
C VAL A 179 4.48 -7.07 1.25
N ILE A 180 4.07 -6.31 0.22
CA ILE A 180 3.00 -6.65 -0.74
C ILE A 180 3.53 -6.58 -2.19
N PRO A 181 4.45 -7.46 -2.58
CA PRO A 181 5.19 -7.34 -3.85
C PRO A 181 4.31 -7.37 -5.10
N GLU A 182 3.28 -8.24 -5.13
CA GLU A 182 2.42 -8.39 -6.30
C GLU A 182 1.57 -7.14 -6.54
N LYS A 183 0.88 -6.66 -5.50
CA LYS A 183 -0.06 -5.53 -5.63
C LYS A 183 0.65 -4.20 -5.77
N SER A 184 1.80 -4.01 -5.11
CA SER A 184 2.64 -2.83 -5.33
C SER A 184 3.22 -2.81 -6.75
N GLY A 185 3.71 -3.94 -7.25
CA GLY A 185 4.18 -4.06 -8.64
C GLY A 185 3.07 -3.77 -9.66
N HIS A 186 1.86 -4.26 -9.41
CA HIS A 186 0.69 -3.96 -10.24
C HIS A 186 0.36 -2.45 -10.23
N LEU A 187 0.34 -1.82 -9.04
CA LEU A 187 0.11 -0.37 -8.96
C LEU A 187 1.18 0.41 -9.72
N LEU A 188 2.46 0.07 -9.55
CA LEU A 188 3.55 0.73 -10.29
C LEU A 188 3.40 0.58 -11.81
N THR A 189 2.89 -0.56 -12.28
CA THR A 189 2.55 -0.75 -13.70
C THR A 189 1.42 0.17 -14.13
N MET A 190 0.36 0.30 -13.32
CA MET A 190 -0.74 1.25 -13.57
C MET A 190 -0.30 2.73 -13.51
N LEU A 191 0.81 3.03 -12.83
CA LEU A 191 1.43 4.36 -12.79
C LEU A 191 2.43 4.58 -13.94
N GLY A 192 2.64 3.59 -14.81
CA GLY A 192 3.58 3.67 -15.92
C GLY A 192 5.05 3.65 -15.51
N ILE A 193 5.36 3.17 -14.29
CA ILE A 193 6.74 3.08 -13.80
C ILE A 193 7.38 1.81 -14.37
N ALA A 194 8.48 1.96 -15.10
CA ALA A 194 9.24 0.85 -15.67
C ALA A 194 9.81 -0.06 -14.57
N GLU A 195 10.01 -1.35 -14.85
CA GLU A 195 10.44 -2.32 -13.83
C GLU A 195 11.84 -1.99 -13.25
N ASP A 196 12.73 -1.44 -14.06
CA ASP A 196 14.07 -1.01 -13.69
C ASP A 196 14.12 0.34 -12.95
N ALA A 197 12.96 0.99 -12.75
CA ALA A 197 12.80 2.26 -12.03
C ALA A 197 11.93 2.12 -10.75
N ARG A 198 11.97 0.94 -10.11
CA ARG A 198 11.13 0.61 -8.93
C ARG A 198 11.94 0.31 -7.67
N THR A 199 13.19 0.77 -7.61
CA THR A 199 14.05 0.58 -6.43
C THR A 199 13.88 1.72 -5.42
N TYR A 200 14.44 1.54 -4.22
CA TYR A 200 14.45 2.60 -3.21
C TYR A 200 15.25 3.83 -3.66
N GLU A 201 16.34 3.61 -4.38
CA GLU A 201 17.17 4.66 -4.95
C GLU A 201 16.37 5.51 -5.95
N ASP A 202 15.48 4.90 -6.74
CA ASP A 202 14.65 5.60 -7.72
C ASP A 202 13.65 6.57 -7.08
N MET A 203 13.29 6.40 -5.81
CA MET A 203 12.45 7.38 -5.12
C MET A 203 13.12 8.75 -5.01
N ALA A 204 14.45 8.83 -5.02
CA ALA A 204 15.19 10.08 -4.98
C ALA A 204 15.26 10.81 -6.34
N ASP A 205 14.88 10.16 -7.43
CA ASP A 205 14.81 10.79 -8.75
C ASP A 205 13.67 11.81 -8.81
N GLU A 206 13.98 13.09 -8.76
CA GLU A 206 13.00 14.18 -8.87
C GLU A 206 12.54 14.41 -10.33
N GLY A 207 13.29 13.91 -11.30
CA GLY A 207 13.03 14.09 -12.74
C GLY A 207 12.02 13.09 -13.32
N TRP A 208 11.74 11.99 -12.62
CA TRP A 208 10.94 10.87 -13.13
C TRP A 208 9.56 11.28 -13.69
N TYR A 209 8.87 12.19 -12.97
CA TYR A 209 7.55 12.64 -13.37
C TYR A 209 7.57 13.39 -14.71
N GLY A 210 8.50 14.32 -14.86
CA GLY A 210 8.72 15.03 -16.13
C GLY A 210 9.11 14.10 -17.27
N ALA A 211 9.97 13.11 -17.00
CA ALA A 211 10.35 12.09 -17.97
C ALA A 211 9.14 11.25 -18.39
N LEU A 212 8.30 10.82 -17.44
CA LEU A 212 7.07 10.07 -17.75
C LEU A 212 6.11 10.86 -18.63
N ILE A 213 5.87 12.14 -18.33
CA ILE A 213 5.00 13.02 -19.15
C ILE A 213 5.55 13.15 -20.57
N ALA A 214 6.86 13.30 -20.71
CA ALA A 214 7.51 13.45 -22.02
C ALA A 214 7.32 12.22 -22.94
N THR A 215 7.05 11.04 -22.37
CA THR A 215 6.70 9.82 -23.16
C THR A 215 5.30 9.89 -23.78
N GLY A 216 4.45 10.83 -23.36
CA GLY A 216 3.04 10.84 -23.71
C GLY A 216 2.19 9.82 -22.95
N TYR A 217 2.70 9.34 -21.80
CA TYR A 217 1.97 8.38 -20.95
C TYR A 217 0.59 8.90 -20.57
N ARG A 218 -0.38 7.99 -20.59
CA ARG A 218 -1.77 8.26 -20.18
C ARG A 218 -2.18 7.25 -19.12
N VAL A 219 -2.79 7.76 -18.06
CA VAL A 219 -3.39 6.91 -17.02
C VAL A 219 -4.65 6.25 -17.57
N GLU A 220 -4.63 4.93 -17.63
CA GLU A 220 -5.80 4.15 -18.03
C GLU A 220 -6.77 3.96 -16.83
N PRO A 221 -8.04 3.63 -17.09
CA PRO A 221 -8.98 3.26 -16.04
C PRO A 221 -8.40 2.11 -15.18
N PRO A 222 -8.27 2.29 -13.85
CA PRO A 222 -7.60 1.31 -13.01
C PRO A 222 -8.44 0.04 -12.83
N THR A 223 -7.76 -1.08 -12.67
CA THR A 223 -8.34 -2.31 -12.13
C THR A 223 -8.29 -2.30 -10.59
N PRO A 224 -9.25 -2.95 -9.90
CA PRO A 224 -9.21 -3.04 -8.44
C PRO A 224 -7.90 -3.65 -7.94
N LEU A 225 -7.19 -2.92 -7.07
CA LEU A 225 -5.90 -3.38 -6.55
C LEU A 225 -6.07 -4.49 -5.51
N PHE A 226 -7.01 -4.28 -4.57
CA PHE A 226 -7.36 -5.25 -3.54
C PHE A 226 -8.87 -5.52 -3.59
N PRO A 227 -9.30 -6.71 -4.01
CA PRO A 227 -10.68 -7.12 -3.80
C PRO A 227 -10.94 -7.23 -2.30
N ARG A 228 -12.17 -6.94 -1.88
CA ARG A 228 -12.57 -7.15 -0.49
C ARG A 228 -12.57 -8.63 -0.19
N LEU A 229 -11.87 -9.04 0.87
CA LEU A 229 -11.86 -10.41 1.32
C LEU A 229 -13.16 -10.75 2.05
N GLU A 230 -13.67 -11.93 1.82
CA GLU A 230 -14.81 -12.51 2.55
C GLU A 230 -14.31 -13.50 3.60
N MET A 231 -15.10 -13.67 4.64
CA MET A 231 -14.83 -14.73 5.61
C MET A 231 -14.99 -16.09 4.92
N PRO A 232 -14.06 -17.01 5.13
CA PRO A 232 -14.24 -18.37 4.62
C PRO A 232 -15.56 -18.94 5.18
N GLU A 233 -16.32 -19.59 4.30
CA GLU A 233 -17.44 -20.39 4.75
C GLU A 233 -16.89 -21.38 5.78
N THR A 234 -17.37 -21.29 7.03
CA THR A 234 -17.02 -22.27 8.05
C THR A 234 -17.45 -23.62 7.51
N ALA A 235 -16.49 -24.48 7.18
CA ALA A 235 -16.82 -25.88 7.04
C ALA A 235 -17.50 -26.28 8.35
N GLU A 236 -18.80 -26.52 8.30
CA GLU A 236 -19.54 -27.05 9.43
C GLU A 236 -18.78 -28.28 9.92
N ALA A 237 -18.44 -28.24 11.20
CA ALA A 237 -17.74 -29.32 11.85
C ALA A 237 -18.61 -30.58 11.68
N SER A 238 -18.19 -31.45 10.77
CA SER A 238 -18.68 -32.84 10.66
C SER A 238 -17.84 -33.77 11.51
#